data_1413c7284ee61f928645b3e83300a81b
#
_entry.id   1413c7284ee61f928645b3e83300a81b
#
_cell.length_a   1.000
_cell.length_b   1.000
_cell.length_c   1.000
_cell.angle_alpha   90.00
_cell.angle_beta   90.00
_cell.angle_gamma   90.00
#
_symmetry.space_group_name_H-M   'P 1'
#
loop_
_entity.id
_entity.type
_entity.pdbx_description
1 polymer ?
#
loop_
_entity_poly.entity_id
_entity_poly.type
_entity_poly.pdbx_seq_one_letter_code
_entity_poly.pdbx_strand_id
1 'polypeptide(L)'
;GSLESVKTYRRRTREYAPFRDIDFKWSNGTGNDFPRLRVRVRDEIVTFGVPDEVRVDGNGIIGGGRHLAPREVNELVASRGDDVVFFDGRNRFEAGIGRFRGAVVPDTGTTTDFLKEIESGRYDHLKDKAVITYCTGGVRCEILSALMLNRGFKEVYQVDGGIVRYTDTYGDRSLWQGSLYVFDNRLKVDFSPDPEVLGRCEHCASPTNELFNCSENSCRRPILLC
;
A
#
# COMPACT_ATOMS: atom_id res chain seq x y z
N GLY A 1 -0.50 18.34 13.85
CA GLY A 1 -1.39 19.29 14.51
C GLY A 1 -2.07 18.71 15.75
N SER A 2 -2.73 19.54 16.56
CA SER A 2 -3.48 19.06 17.72
C SER A 2 -4.66 18.17 17.31
N LEU A 3 -5.13 17.30 18.21
CA LEU A 3 -6.30 16.46 17.97
C LEU A 3 -7.54 17.30 17.59
N GLU A 4 -7.71 18.45 18.21
CA GLU A 4 -8.82 19.37 17.91
C GLU A 4 -8.73 19.94 16.49
N SER A 5 -7.53 20.32 16.06
CA SER A 5 -7.29 20.77 14.68
C SER A 5 -7.62 19.67 13.67
N VAL A 6 -7.25 18.43 13.93
CA VAL A 6 -7.52 17.28 13.04
C VAL A 6 -9.02 16.98 12.98
N LYS A 7 -9.74 17.02 14.11
CA LYS A 7 -11.20 16.87 14.13
C LYS A 7 -11.91 17.98 13.35
N THR A 8 -11.43 19.23 13.51
CA THR A 8 -11.97 20.38 12.77
C THR A 8 -11.73 20.25 11.27
N TYR A 9 -10.51 19.82 10.86
CA TYR A 9 -10.19 19.56 9.46
C TYR A 9 -11.13 18.51 8.88
N ARG A 10 -11.29 17.36 9.54
CA ARG A 10 -12.22 16.30 9.11
C ARG A 10 -13.64 16.82 8.92
N ARG A 11 -14.17 17.57 9.89
CA ARG A 11 -15.53 18.13 9.80
C ARG A 11 -15.66 19.05 8.59
N ARG A 12 -14.75 20.03 8.43
CA ARG A 12 -14.78 20.99 7.32
C ARG A 12 -14.61 20.32 5.95
N THR A 13 -13.77 19.30 5.86
CA THR A 13 -13.60 18.55 4.61
C THR A 13 -14.91 17.90 4.18
N ARG A 14 -15.69 17.33 5.11
CA ARG A 14 -16.99 16.73 4.82
C ARG A 14 -18.11 17.73 4.50
N GLU A 15 -17.94 19.00 4.82
CA GLU A 15 -18.85 20.08 4.43
C GLU A 15 -18.78 20.34 2.91
N TYR A 16 -17.67 19.98 2.26
CA TYR A 16 -17.52 20.07 0.81
C TYR A 16 -18.12 18.82 0.15
N ALA A 17 -19.13 19.02 -0.69
CA ALA A 17 -19.98 17.95 -1.22
C ALA A 17 -19.21 16.75 -1.84
N PRO A 18 -18.15 16.94 -2.66
CA PRO A 18 -17.36 15.83 -3.20
C PRO A 18 -16.65 14.98 -2.15
N PHE A 19 -16.44 15.50 -0.93
CA PHE A 19 -15.73 14.82 0.16
C PHE A 19 -16.62 14.46 1.34
N ARG A 20 -17.95 14.53 1.18
CA ARG A 20 -18.90 14.26 2.27
C ARG A 20 -18.69 12.88 2.87
N ASP A 21 -18.53 11.88 2.03
CA ASP A 21 -18.48 10.46 2.40
C ASP A 21 -17.04 9.91 2.39
N ILE A 22 -16.03 10.81 2.30
CA ILE A 22 -14.63 10.38 2.29
C ILE A 22 -14.26 9.61 3.55
N ASP A 23 -13.56 8.50 3.37
CA ASP A 23 -13.02 7.69 4.47
C ASP A 23 -11.75 8.30 5.04
N PHE A 24 -11.76 8.61 6.33
CA PHE A 24 -10.61 9.11 7.07
C PHE A 24 -9.98 7.99 7.88
N LYS A 25 -8.78 7.60 7.53
CA LYS A 25 -7.97 6.68 8.33
C LYS A 25 -7.19 7.45 9.39
N TRP A 26 -7.17 6.90 10.59
CA TRP A 26 -6.50 7.49 11.74
C TRP A 26 -5.26 6.68 12.10
N SER A 27 -4.20 7.34 12.49
CA SER A 27 -3.02 6.70 13.07
C SER A 27 -2.47 7.56 14.20
N ASN A 28 -1.84 6.93 15.17
CA ASN A 28 -1.09 7.64 16.20
C ASN A 28 0.11 8.34 15.59
N GLY A 29 0.42 9.53 16.06
CA GLY A 29 1.55 10.32 15.60
C GLY A 29 1.84 11.47 16.56
N THR A 30 2.95 12.17 16.31
CA THR A 30 3.39 13.31 17.13
C THR A 30 2.63 14.61 16.83
N GLY A 31 1.90 14.64 15.71
CA GLY A 31 1.27 15.85 15.17
C GLY A 31 2.19 16.70 14.30
N ASN A 32 3.48 16.35 14.22
CA ASN A 32 4.50 17.05 13.43
C ASN A 32 5.18 16.13 12.40
N ASP A 33 4.60 14.96 12.14
CA ASP A 33 5.17 13.92 11.27
C ASP A 33 5.27 14.37 9.81
N PHE A 34 4.41 15.30 9.38
CA PHE A 34 4.52 16.00 8.11
C PHE A 34 4.91 17.47 8.35
N PRO A 35 6.10 17.91 7.93
CA PRO A 35 6.61 19.26 8.23
C PRO A 35 5.87 20.38 7.48
N ARG A 36 5.16 20.05 6.38
CA ARG A 36 4.42 21.03 5.57
C ARG A 36 3.33 20.41 4.73
N LEU A 37 2.24 21.17 4.52
CA LEU A 37 1.21 20.86 3.54
C LEU A 37 1.74 21.17 2.13
N ARG A 38 1.51 20.23 1.20
CA ARG A 38 1.73 20.43 -0.25
C ARG A 38 0.44 20.11 -1.00
N VAL A 39 0.00 21.06 -1.83
CA VAL A 39 -1.15 20.86 -2.72
C VAL A 39 -0.64 21.01 -4.15
N ARG A 40 -0.91 20.01 -4.99
CA ARG A 40 -0.51 20.01 -6.40
C ARG A 40 -1.61 19.41 -7.26
N VAL A 41 -1.85 20.01 -8.41
CA VAL A 41 -2.66 19.42 -9.46
C VAL A 41 -1.81 18.35 -10.18
N ARG A 42 -2.40 17.21 -10.46
CA ARG A 42 -1.77 16.08 -11.14
C ARG A 42 -2.75 15.48 -12.14
N ASP A 43 -2.23 14.99 -13.26
CA ASP A 43 -3.01 14.24 -14.25
C ASP A 43 -3.39 12.85 -13.71
N GLU A 44 -2.50 12.25 -12.92
CA GLU A 44 -2.75 11.02 -12.17
C GLU A 44 -2.55 11.28 -10.67
N ILE A 45 -3.50 10.87 -9.84
CA ILE A 45 -3.37 10.93 -8.37
C ILE A 45 -2.22 10.02 -7.92
N VAL A 46 -2.11 8.85 -8.55
CA VAL A 46 -0.98 7.93 -8.40
C VAL A 46 -0.40 7.68 -9.77
N THR A 47 0.84 8.07 -9.97
CA THR A 47 1.48 8.04 -11.28
C THR A 47 1.92 6.63 -11.65
N PHE A 48 1.11 5.97 -12.48
CA PHE A 48 1.48 4.72 -13.17
C PHE A 48 2.04 4.99 -14.57
N GLY A 49 1.84 6.21 -15.10
CA GLY A 49 2.28 6.62 -16.43
C GLY A 49 1.31 6.23 -17.54
N VAL A 50 0.04 6.01 -17.21
CA VAL A 50 -1.03 5.61 -18.15
C VAL A 50 -2.34 6.38 -17.85
N PRO A 51 -2.32 7.72 -17.92
CA PRO A 51 -3.44 8.55 -17.48
C PRO A 51 -4.74 8.27 -18.26
N ASP A 52 -4.64 7.83 -19.50
CA ASP A 52 -5.78 7.60 -20.38
C ASP A 52 -6.33 6.16 -20.33
N GLU A 53 -5.64 5.23 -19.66
CA GLU A 53 -6.04 3.83 -19.64
C GLU A 53 -7.14 3.55 -18.59
N VAL A 54 -7.14 4.29 -17.49
CA VAL A 54 -8.06 4.08 -16.37
C VAL A 54 -9.13 5.17 -16.39
N ARG A 55 -10.39 4.74 -16.46
CA ARG A 55 -11.55 5.64 -16.45
C ARG A 55 -12.19 5.66 -15.07
N VAL A 56 -12.79 6.81 -14.72
CA VAL A 56 -13.49 7.02 -13.45
C VAL A 56 -14.92 7.47 -13.69
N ASP A 57 -15.81 7.14 -12.77
CA ASP A 57 -17.15 7.68 -12.68
C ASP A 57 -17.46 8.17 -11.26
N GLY A 58 -18.73 8.43 -10.95
CA GLY A 58 -19.16 8.88 -9.62
C GLY A 58 -18.88 7.88 -8.48
N ASN A 59 -18.57 6.62 -8.80
CA ASN A 59 -18.32 5.54 -7.86
C ASN A 59 -16.83 5.21 -7.73
N GLY A 60 -15.96 5.81 -8.55
CA GLY A 60 -14.50 5.58 -8.53
C GLY A 60 -13.96 5.00 -9.84
N ILE A 61 -12.99 4.09 -9.75
CA ILE A 61 -12.34 3.47 -10.90
C ILE A 61 -13.27 2.45 -11.55
N ILE A 62 -13.51 2.61 -12.87
CA ILE A 62 -14.27 1.64 -13.66
C ILE A 62 -13.40 0.42 -13.97
N GLY A 63 -13.90 -0.78 -13.66
CA GLY A 63 -13.19 -2.03 -13.97
C GLY A 63 -12.03 -2.34 -13.03
N GLY A 64 -11.99 -1.72 -11.85
CA GLY A 64 -11.04 -2.07 -10.79
C GLY A 64 -11.39 -3.38 -10.08
N GLY A 65 -10.42 -3.93 -9.36
CA GLY A 65 -10.60 -5.14 -8.55
C GLY A 65 -11.60 -4.93 -7.42
N ARG A 66 -12.38 -5.98 -7.09
CA ARG A 66 -13.34 -5.93 -6.00
C ARG A 66 -12.63 -5.70 -4.66
N HIS A 67 -13.14 -4.76 -3.86
CA HIS A 67 -12.67 -4.51 -2.51
C HIS A 67 -13.06 -5.67 -1.57
N LEU A 68 -12.10 -6.12 -0.77
CA LEU A 68 -12.31 -7.10 0.29
C LEU A 68 -12.05 -6.45 1.64
N ALA A 69 -13.03 -6.46 2.51
CA ALA A 69 -12.82 -6.11 3.91
C ALA A 69 -11.79 -7.07 4.56
N PRO A 70 -11.07 -6.66 5.61
CA PRO A 70 -10.05 -7.51 6.25
C PRO A 70 -10.52 -8.92 6.58
N ARG A 71 -11.78 -9.07 7.01
CA ARG A 71 -12.39 -10.39 7.27
C ARG A 71 -12.54 -11.22 6.00
N GLU A 72 -13.04 -10.63 4.92
CA GLU A 72 -13.21 -11.31 3.63
C GLU A 72 -11.87 -11.76 3.04
N VAL A 73 -10.78 -10.99 3.26
CA VAL A 73 -9.42 -11.40 2.89
C VAL A 73 -9.04 -12.70 3.58
N ASN A 74 -9.22 -12.79 4.91
CA ASN A 74 -8.90 -13.99 5.67
C ASN A 74 -9.79 -15.19 5.26
N GLU A 75 -11.08 -14.95 5.05
CA GLU A 75 -12.03 -15.97 4.60
C GLU A 75 -11.66 -16.53 3.21
N LEU A 76 -11.28 -15.65 2.29
CA LEU A 76 -10.87 -16.07 0.94
C LEU A 76 -9.59 -16.92 0.98
N VAL A 77 -8.59 -16.48 1.74
CA VAL A 77 -7.33 -17.23 1.91
C VAL A 77 -7.60 -18.58 2.58
N ALA A 78 -8.42 -18.61 3.63
CA ALA A 78 -8.75 -19.86 4.33
C ALA A 78 -9.52 -20.86 3.46
N SER A 79 -10.37 -20.37 2.56
CA SER A 79 -11.22 -21.23 1.71
C SER A 79 -10.52 -21.75 0.46
N ARG A 80 -9.55 -21.00 -0.09
CA ARG A 80 -8.93 -21.32 -1.39
C ARG A 80 -7.44 -21.62 -1.30
N GLY A 81 -6.79 -21.37 -0.16
CA GLY A 81 -5.39 -21.73 0.08
C GLY A 81 -4.44 -21.21 -1.00
N ASP A 82 -3.70 -22.11 -1.64
CA ASP A 82 -2.67 -21.81 -2.65
C ASP A 82 -3.21 -21.18 -3.96
N ASP A 83 -4.53 -21.16 -4.15
CA ASP A 83 -5.16 -20.47 -5.28
C ASP A 83 -5.29 -18.96 -5.05
N VAL A 84 -5.00 -18.48 -3.86
CA VAL A 84 -4.97 -17.06 -3.53
C VAL A 84 -3.53 -16.57 -3.45
N VAL A 85 -3.25 -15.45 -4.11
CA VAL A 85 -1.92 -14.84 -4.13
C VAL A 85 -2.04 -13.38 -3.71
N PHE A 86 -1.27 -12.97 -2.71
CA PHE A 86 -1.06 -11.57 -2.42
C PHE A 86 -0.06 -10.96 -3.39
N PHE A 87 -0.39 -9.79 -3.93
CA PHE A 87 0.48 -9.03 -4.84
C PHE A 87 0.72 -7.64 -4.27
N ASP A 88 1.98 -7.35 -3.90
CA ASP A 88 2.33 -6.08 -3.26
C ASP A 88 2.32 -4.94 -4.29
N GLY A 89 1.42 -3.99 -4.12
CA GLY A 89 1.31 -2.78 -4.94
C GLY A 89 2.18 -1.63 -4.43
N ARG A 90 3.19 -1.92 -3.60
CA ARG A 90 4.16 -0.94 -3.08
C ARG A 90 5.52 -1.12 -3.72
N ASN A 91 6.37 -0.13 -3.55
CA ASN A 91 7.76 -0.24 -3.96
C ASN A 91 8.49 -1.32 -3.13
N ARG A 92 9.46 -1.98 -3.74
CA ARG A 92 10.20 -3.10 -3.14
C ARG A 92 10.80 -2.78 -1.77
N PHE A 93 11.30 -1.57 -1.56
CA PHE A 93 11.88 -1.17 -0.27
C PHE A 93 10.82 -1.12 0.85
N GLU A 94 9.58 -0.76 0.54
CA GLU A 94 8.46 -0.78 1.51
C GLU A 94 8.15 -2.22 1.94
N ALA A 95 8.14 -3.16 0.98
CA ALA A 95 7.90 -4.58 1.24
C ALA A 95 9.06 -5.26 1.99
N GLY A 96 10.24 -4.63 1.98
CA GLY A 96 11.44 -5.13 2.63
C GLY A 96 11.33 -5.24 4.14
N ILE A 97 10.51 -4.41 4.79
CA ILE A 97 10.32 -4.41 6.25
C ILE A 97 8.98 -4.99 6.71
N GLY A 98 8.06 -5.24 5.78
CA GLY A 98 6.77 -5.85 6.12
C GLY A 98 5.92 -6.11 4.87
N ARG A 99 5.21 -7.25 4.86
CA ARG A 99 4.35 -7.70 3.77
C ARG A 99 3.38 -8.77 4.23
N PHE A 100 2.38 -9.07 3.43
CA PHE A 100 1.56 -10.24 3.65
C PHE A 100 2.38 -11.52 3.45
N ARG A 101 2.10 -12.53 4.26
CA ARG A 101 2.78 -13.84 4.18
C ARG A 101 2.64 -14.43 2.78
N GLY A 102 3.76 -14.85 2.19
CA GLY A 102 3.80 -15.43 0.86
C GLY A 102 3.51 -14.46 -0.28
N ALA A 103 3.50 -13.15 -0.03
CA ALA A 103 3.21 -12.16 -1.06
C ALA A 103 4.26 -12.15 -2.17
N VAL A 104 3.78 -12.03 -3.40
CA VAL A 104 4.60 -11.66 -4.56
C VAL A 104 4.96 -10.18 -4.43
N VAL A 105 6.26 -9.90 -4.42
CA VAL A 105 6.81 -8.55 -4.35
C VAL A 105 7.47 -8.23 -5.69
N PRO A 106 6.86 -7.40 -6.55
CA PRO A 106 7.45 -6.98 -7.81
C PRO A 106 8.73 -6.17 -7.59
N ASP A 107 9.64 -6.24 -8.55
CA ASP A 107 10.91 -5.48 -8.51
C ASP A 107 10.70 -4.04 -8.96
N THR A 108 9.95 -3.28 -8.16
CA THR A 108 9.58 -1.90 -8.44
C THR A 108 10.32 -0.94 -7.51
N GLY A 109 11.04 0.01 -8.08
CA GLY A 109 11.62 1.14 -7.36
C GLY A 109 10.66 2.30 -7.23
N THR A 110 9.77 2.45 -8.22
CA THR A 110 8.74 3.48 -8.32
C THR A 110 7.42 2.89 -8.81
N THR A 111 6.33 3.62 -8.63
CA THR A 111 5.00 3.17 -9.09
C THR A 111 4.93 3.01 -10.61
N THR A 112 5.70 3.77 -11.38
CA THR A 112 5.74 3.66 -12.84
C THR A 112 6.38 2.36 -13.35
N ASP A 113 7.14 1.66 -12.51
CA ASP A 113 7.76 0.39 -12.89
C ASP A 113 6.75 -0.75 -12.96
N PHE A 114 5.60 -0.63 -12.29
CA PHE A 114 4.58 -1.68 -12.26
C PHE A 114 4.08 -2.09 -13.64
N LEU A 115 3.93 -1.13 -14.55
CA LEU A 115 3.46 -1.44 -15.90
C LEU A 115 4.42 -2.42 -16.59
N LYS A 116 5.71 -2.12 -16.55
CA LYS A 116 6.76 -2.97 -17.13
C LYS A 116 6.80 -4.34 -16.46
N GLU A 117 6.65 -4.38 -15.12
CA GLU A 117 6.63 -5.64 -14.37
C GLU A 117 5.45 -6.51 -14.78
N ILE A 118 4.24 -5.97 -14.83
CA ILE A 118 3.04 -6.73 -15.21
C ILE A 118 3.11 -7.22 -16.65
N GLU A 119 3.66 -6.41 -17.55
CA GLU A 119 3.80 -6.73 -19.00
C GLU A 119 5.01 -7.62 -19.31
N SER A 120 5.89 -7.87 -18.34
CA SER A 120 7.10 -8.70 -18.55
C SER A 120 6.82 -10.18 -18.81
N GLY A 121 5.59 -10.66 -18.59
CA GLY A 121 5.23 -12.08 -18.63
C GLY A 121 5.63 -12.87 -17.36
N ARG A 122 6.44 -12.28 -16.47
CA ARG A 122 6.92 -12.95 -15.24
C ARG A 122 5.76 -13.46 -14.36
N TYR A 123 4.63 -12.77 -14.39
CA TYR A 123 3.45 -13.05 -13.56
C TYR A 123 2.31 -13.73 -14.31
N ASP A 124 2.52 -14.18 -15.54
CA ASP A 124 1.47 -14.82 -16.36
C ASP A 124 0.89 -16.07 -15.71
N HIS A 125 1.72 -16.79 -14.94
CA HIS A 125 1.29 -17.96 -14.16
C HIS A 125 0.29 -17.63 -13.03
N LEU A 126 0.10 -16.35 -12.71
CA LEU A 126 -0.87 -15.87 -11.71
C LEU A 126 -2.21 -15.46 -12.33
N LYS A 127 -2.31 -15.37 -13.65
CA LYS A 127 -3.51 -14.86 -14.34
C LYS A 127 -4.78 -15.66 -14.06
N ASP A 128 -4.64 -16.94 -13.75
CA ASP A 128 -5.75 -17.83 -13.43
C ASP A 128 -6.02 -17.96 -11.93
N LYS A 129 -5.24 -17.29 -11.08
CA LYS A 129 -5.40 -17.30 -9.62
C LYS A 129 -6.21 -16.12 -9.13
N ALA A 130 -6.74 -16.21 -7.91
CA ALA A 130 -7.30 -15.08 -7.19
C ALA A 130 -6.16 -14.20 -6.67
N VAL A 131 -5.96 -13.03 -7.27
CA VAL A 131 -4.91 -12.11 -6.88
C VAL A 131 -5.49 -11.04 -5.97
N ILE A 132 -4.96 -10.90 -4.76
CA ILE A 132 -5.30 -9.83 -3.82
C ILE A 132 -4.20 -8.78 -3.85
N THR A 133 -4.47 -7.64 -4.47
CA THR A 133 -3.54 -6.50 -4.44
C THR A 133 -3.67 -5.74 -3.13
N TYR A 134 -2.58 -5.20 -2.65
CA TYR A 134 -2.56 -4.36 -1.45
C TYR A 134 -1.49 -3.27 -1.52
N CYS A 135 -1.73 -2.16 -0.86
CA CYS A 135 -0.73 -1.12 -0.59
C CYS A 135 -1.03 -0.49 0.77
N THR A 136 -0.33 0.56 1.16
CA THR A 136 -0.48 1.18 2.48
C THR A 136 -1.92 1.53 2.83
N GLY A 137 -2.61 2.28 1.94
CA GLY A 137 -3.98 2.77 2.19
C GLY A 137 -5.02 2.41 1.13
N GLY A 138 -4.68 1.57 0.14
CA GLY A 138 -5.58 1.14 -0.94
C GLY A 138 -5.45 1.96 -2.23
N VAL A 139 -5.02 3.22 -2.19
CA VAL A 139 -5.09 4.16 -3.33
C VAL A 139 -4.32 3.67 -4.58
N ARG A 140 -3.11 3.11 -4.42
CA ARG A 140 -2.35 2.55 -5.55
C ARG A 140 -3.07 1.34 -6.16
N CYS A 141 -3.75 0.54 -5.33
CA CYS A 141 -4.43 -0.67 -5.77
C CYS A 141 -5.67 -0.39 -6.61
N GLU A 142 -6.31 0.76 -6.45
CA GLU A 142 -7.40 1.17 -7.33
C GLU A 142 -6.99 1.11 -8.81
N ILE A 143 -5.82 1.65 -9.13
CA ILE A 143 -5.30 1.67 -10.49
C ILE A 143 -4.64 0.33 -10.84
N LEU A 144 -3.79 -0.21 -9.95
CA LEU A 144 -3.07 -1.45 -10.19
C LEU A 144 -4.01 -2.61 -10.52
N SER A 145 -5.10 -2.77 -9.78
CA SER A 145 -6.05 -3.85 -10.02
C SER A 145 -6.75 -3.73 -11.38
N ALA A 146 -7.10 -2.53 -11.80
CA ALA A 146 -7.66 -2.28 -13.13
C ALA A 146 -6.64 -2.61 -14.24
N LEU A 147 -5.38 -2.18 -14.07
CA LEU A 147 -4.31 -2.49 -15.02
C LEU A 147 -4.06 -4.00 -15.14
N MET A 148 -4.12 -4.74 -14.03
CA MET A 148 -3.97 -6.20 -14.04
C MET A 148 -5.13 -6.88 -14.78
N LEU A 149 -6.39 -6.47 -14.51
CA LEU A 149 -7.57 -6.98 -15.22
C LEU A 149 -7.48 -6.71 -16.72
N ASN A 150 -7.06 -5.52 -17.15
CA ASN A 150 -6.85 -5.17 -18.55
C ASN A 150 -5.76 -6.02 -19.23
N ARG A 151 -4.84 -6.62 -18.47
CA ARG A 151 -3.76 -7.49 -18.95
C ARG A 151 -4.04 -8.98 -18.78
N GLY A 152 -5.33 -9.32 -18.55
CA GLY A 152 -5.83 -10.68 -18.60
C GLY A 152 -5.72 -11.47 -17.28
N PHE A 153 -5.47 -10.82 -16.14
CA PHE A 153 -5.71 -11.44 -14.84
C PHE A 153 -7.23 -11.59 -14.67
N LYS A 154 -7.68 -12.81 -14.39
CA LYS A 154 -9.12 -13.13 -14.43
C LYS A 154 -9.85 -12.74 -13.17
N GLU A 155 -9.19 -12.77 -12.03
CA GLU A 155 -9.78 -12.54 -10.72
C GLU A 155 -8.85 -11.69 -9.86
N VAL A 156 -9.14 -10.39 -9.78
CA VAL A 156 -8.33 -9.43 -9.01
C VAL A 156 -9.19 -8.77 -7.94
N TYR A 157 -8.66 -8.79 -6.75
CA TYR A 157 -9.20 -8.13 -5.56
C TYR A 157 -8.23 -7.07 -5.05
N GLN A 158 -8.73 -6.22 -4.17
CA GLN A 158 -7.89 -5.30 -3.42
C GLN A 158 -8.30 -5.26 -1.95
N VAL A 159 -7.33 -5.11 -1.05
CA VAL A 159 -7.60 -4.96 0.38
C VAL A 159 -8.25 -3.60 0.62
N ASP A 160 -9.51 -3.59 1.05
CA ASP A 160 -10.22 -2.36 1.36
C ASP A 160 -9.51 -1.57 2.46
N GLY A 161 -9.17 -0.31 2.15
CA GLY A 161 -8.39 0.55 3.03
C GLY A 161 -6.93 0.13 3.21
N GLY A 162 -6.47 -0.87 2.48
CA GLY A 162 -5.08 -1.32 2.45
C GLY A 162 -4.58 -1.94 3.74
N ILE A 163 -3.25 -1.96 3.89
CA ILE A 163 -2.57 -2.52 5.07
C ILE A 163 -3.07 -1.84 6.36
N VAL A 164 -3.25 -0.51 6.34
CA VAL A 164 -3.69 0.24 7.53
C VAL A 164 -4.99 -0.33 8.10
N ARG A 165 -6.03 -0.51 7.26
CA ARG A 165 -7.31 -1.07 7.75
C ARG A 165 -7.18 -2.53 8.15
N TYR A 166 -6.38 -3.31 7.43
CA TYR A 166 -6.15 -4.70 7.78
C TYR A 166 -5.48 -4.84 9.15
N THR A 167 -4.44 -4.05 9.39
CA THR A 167 -3.69 -4.10 10.65
C THR A 167 -4.41 -3.42 11.82
N ASP A 168 -5.28 -2.44 11.56
CA ASP A 168 -6.20 -1.93 12.59
C ASP A 168 -7.13 -3.03 13.13
N THR A 169 -7.45 -4.02 12.29
CA THR A 169 -8.33 -5.14 12.66
C THR A 169 -7.57 -6.30 13.30
N TYR A 170 -6.43 -6.68 12.75
CA TYR A 170 -5.73 -7.91 13.12
C TYR A 170 -4.32 -7.71 13.68
N GLY A 171 -3.75 -6.51 13.59
CA GLY A 171 -2.35 -6.26 13.91
C GLY A 171 -1.44 -7.08 12.98
N ASP A 172 -0.33 -7.57 13.55
CA ASP A 172 0.62 -8.49 12.92
C ASP A 172 0.38 -9.97 13.33
N ARG A 173 -0.79 -10.28 13.91
CA ARG A 173 -1.13 -11.61 14.44
C ARG A 173 -1.85 -12.52 13.44
N SER A 174 -1.96 -12.12 12.19
CA SER A 174 -2.66 -12.88 11.16
C SER A 174 -1.78 -13.06 9.92
N LEU A 175 -2.20 -12.54 8.79
CA LEU A 175 -1.46 -12.72 7.52
C LEU A 175 -0.37 -11.67 7.28
N TRP A 176 -0.41 -10.55 8.01
CA TRP A 176 0.62 -9.53 7.92
C TRP A 176 1.87 -9.91 8.73
N GLN A 177 3.05 -9.62 8.19
CA GLN A 177 4.34 -9.84 8.82
C GLN A 177 5.16 -8.54 8.79
N GLY A 178 5.83 -8.24 9.90
CA GLY A 178 6.76 -7.11 10.01
C GLY A 178 6.11 -5.76 10.24
N SER A 179 6.86 -4.73 9.86
CA SER A 179 6.54 -3.30 10.07
C SER A 179 5.93 -2.68 8.82
N LEU A 180 5.16 -1.62 8.95
CA LEU A 180 4.63 -0.86 7.82
C LEU A 180 5.50 0.37 7.55
N TYR A 181 6.05 0.49 6.34
CA TYR A 181 6.67 1.73 5.88
C TYR A 181 5.62 2.84 5.73
N VAL A 182 5.93 4.02 6.24
CA VAL A 182 5.11 5.23 6.12
C VAL A 182 5.93 6.39 5.57
N PHE A 183 5.28 7.26 4.76
CA PHE A 183 5.94 8.36 4.04
C PHE A 183 6.05 9.65 4.88
N ASP A 184 6.18 9.52 6.19
CA ASP A 184 6.37 10.64 7.10
C ASP A 184 7.65 10.46 7.95
N ASN A 185 7.91 11.37 8.88
CA ASN A 185 9.14 11.36 9.67
C ASN A 185 9.31 10.13 10.58
N ARG A 186 8.28 9.32 10.77
CA ARG A 186 8.35 8.05 11.52
C ARG A 186 9.07 6.96 10.73
N LEU A 187 9.00 6.99 9.39
CA LEU A 187 9.49 6.03 8.41
C LEU A 187 8.86 4.64 8.53
N LYS A 188 8.52 4.18 9.73
CA LYS A 188 7.82 2.90 9.97
C LYS A 188 6.81 3.00 11.10
N VAL A 189 5.88 2.06 11.08
CA VAL A 189 4.92 1.80 12.17
C VAL A 189 4.93 0.31 12.48
N ASP A 190 5.08 -0.03 13.75
CA ASP A 190 4.98 -1.38 14.28
C ASP A 190 3.58 -1.62 14.86
N PHE A 191 3.05 -2.83 14.71
CA PHE A 191 1.71 -3.19 15.17
C PHE A 191 1.71 -4.02 16.47
N SER A 192 2.90 -4.42 16.92
CA SER A 192 3.15 -5.06 18.21
C SER A 192 4.47 -4.56 18.79
N PRO A 193 4.74 -4.80 20.08
CA PRO A 193 6.01 -4.45 20.70
C PRO A 193 7.20 -5.25 20.17
N ASP A 194 6.96 -6.41 19.55
CA ASP A 194 7.98 -7.32 19.01
C ASP A 194 7.56 -7.78 17.61
N PRO A 195 7.64 -6.89 16.60
CA PRO A 195 7.28 -7.21 15.23
C PRO A 195 8.31 -8.17 14.61
N GLU A 196 7.87 -9.04 13.71
CA GLU A 196 8.78 -9.87 12.94
C GLU A 196 9.78 -9.01 12.14
N VAL A 197 11.07 -9.33 12.21
CA VAL A 197 12.12 -8.60 11.49
C VAL A 197 12.38 -9.28 10.15
N LEU A 198 11.88 -8.65 9.07
CA LEU A 198 12.02 -9.16 7.70
C LEU A 198 13.20 -8.55 6.95
N GLY A 199 13.60 -7.35 7.34
CA GLY A 199 14.66 -6.59 6.70
C GLY A 199 16.05 -7.05 7.10
N ARG A 200 17.04 -6.64 6.31
CA ARG A 200 18.46 -6.84 6.61
C ARG A 200 19.23 -5.55 6.37
N CYS A 201 20.13 -5.26 7.28
CA CYS A 201 21.05 -4.13 7.17
C CYS A 201 21.84 -4.20 5.86
N GLU A 202 21.81 -3.14 5.06
CA GLU A 202 22.54 -3.09 3.78
C GLU A 202 24.08 -3.08 3.98
N HIS A 203 24.56 -2.77 5.19
CA HIS A 203 25.99 -2.74 5.50
C HIS A 203 26.52 -4.08 6.02
N CYS A 204 25.82 -4.69 7.01
CA CYS A 204 26.36 -5.87 7.71
C CYS A 204 25.45 -7.11 7.62
N ALA A 205 24.33 -7.02 6.89
CA ALA A 205 23.32 -8.07 6.73
C ALA A 205 22.63 -8.55 8.01
N SER A 206 22.84 -7.92 9.16
CA SER A 206 22.12 -8.20 10.40
C SER A 206 20.62 -7.94 10.21
N PRO A 207 19.73 -8.71 10.86
CA PRO A 207 18.30 -8.46 10.83
C PRO A 207 17.96 -7.06 11.36
N THR A 208 17.15 -6.30 10.61
CA THR A 208 16.66 -4.97 11.02
C THR A 208 15.47 -4.54 10.18
N ASN A 209 14.48 -3.87 10.81
CA ASN A 209 13.42 -3.13 10.11
C ASN A 209 13.64 -1.61 10.20
N GLU A 210 14.80 -1.16 10.72
CA GLU A 210 15.11 0.26 10.85
C GLU A 210 15.47 0.87 9.50
N LEU A 211 14.76 1.95 9.14
CA LEU A 211 14.91 2.67 7.88
C LEU A 211 15.46 4.07 8.13
N PHE A 212 16.36 4.46 7.29
CA PHE A 212 16.93 5.80 7.25
C PHE A 212 16.90 6.35 5.84
N ASN A 213 16.71 7.65 5.69
CA ASN A 213 16.94 8.30 4.40
C ASN A 213 18.41 8.62 4.23
N CYS A 214 18.97 8.31 3.07
CA CYS A 214 20.32 8.72 2.72
C CYS A 214 20.48 10.24 2.99
N SER A 215 21.55 10.63 3.68
CA SER A 215 21.81 12.03 4.01
C SER A 215 22.21 12.88 2.80
N GLU A 216 22.64 12.24 1.71
CA GLU A 216 22.96 12.91 0.46
C GLU A 216 21.67 13.45 -0.19
N ASN A 217 21.62 14.78 -0.38
CA ASN A 217 20.43 15.47 -0.87
C ASN A 217 20.01 15.05 -2.29
N SER A 218 20.93 14.64 -3.11
CA SER A 218 20.68 14.15 -4.47
C SER A 218 20.16 12.71 -4.51
N CYS A 219 20.35 11.94 -3.43
CA CYS A 219 19.98 10.53 -3.33
C CYS A 219 18.66 10.33 -2.59
N ARG A 220 18.61 10.69 -1.31
CA ARG A 220 17.45 10.51 -0.42
C ARG A 220 16.84 9.10 -0.41
N ARG A 221 17.56 8.10 -0.88
CA ARG A 221 17.09 6.70 -0.93
C ARG A 221 16.83 6.18 0.49
N PRO A 222 15.72 5.48 0.76
CA PRO A 222 15.56 4.72 1.98
C PRO A 222 16.59 3.59 2.06
N ILE A 223 17.22 3.43 3.22
CA ILE A 223 18.29 2.46 3.47
C ILE A 223 17.96 1.72 4.76
N LEU A 224 18.08 0.39 4.75
CA LEU A 224 17.99 -0.44 5.96
C LEU A 224 19.35 -0.46 6.67
N LEU A 225 19.39 0.02 7.89
CA LEU A 225 20.60 0.00 8.74
C LEU A 225 20.25 -0.49 10.16
N CYS A 226 21.15 -1.21 10.80
CA CYS A 226 21.05 -1.61 12.21
C CYS A 226 21.70 -0.58 13.13
#